data_f767b3f0a3f99fcf770a9bf845d32f7b
#
_entry.id   f767b3f0a3f99fcf770a9bf845d32f7b
#
_cell.length_a   1.000
_cell.length_b   1.000
_cell.length_c   1.000
_cell.angle_alpha   90.00
_cell.angle_beta   90.00
_cell.angle_gamma   90.00
#
_symmetry.space_group_name_H-M   'P 1'
#
loop_
_entity.id
_entity.type
_entity.pdbx_description
1 polymer ?
#
loop_
_entity_poly.entity_id
_entity_poly.type
_entity_poly.pdbx_seq_one_letter_code
_entity_poly.pdbx_strand_id
1 'polypeptide(L)'
;MTRSANRCGGWCAWALAVLAVAGCQGLVQAPAAPRSYDLGATPASVPPSALIAGVQVSAPAWLRTPAIQYRFSQVDPRERRAYRDHRWAAPPGELMLARLQRDLVVGGRCRLEVNVDEFIQEFPAAEESFGVVAVRATLRSAEEGAPLARHSFAYRVPAPRPDAPGGVEALARAVGQFSSELQGWVTQVGTPPEISRPCQRQ
;
A
#
# COMPACT_ATOMS: atom_id res chain seq x y z
N MET A 1 67.98 24.96 56.28
CA MET A 1 67.58 23.57 56.06
C MET A 1 66.09 23.43 56.24
N THR A 2 65.32 23.45 55.19
CA THR A 2 63.89 23.01 55.22
C THR A 2 63.44 22.67 53.84
N ARG A 3 63.00 21.46 53.65
CA ARG A 3 62.56 20.84 52.43
C ARG A 3 61.18 21.39 51.96
N SER A 4 61.12 21.83 50.76
CA SER A 4 59.86 22.05 50.07
C SER A 4 59.45 20.82 49.22
N ALA A 5 58.39 20.13 49.61
CA ALA A 5 57.91 18.91 49.00
C ALA A 5 56.84 19.21 47.99
N ASN A 6 57.02 18.63 46.83
CA ASN A 6 56.14 18.61 45.62
C ASN A 6 54.63 18.43 45.89
N ARG A 7 53.81 19.41 45.44
CA ARG A 7 52.34 19.30 45.39
C ARG A 7 51.76 19.33 43.97
N CYS A 8 52.54 18.98 42.95
CA CYS A 8 52.09 19.02 41.54
C CYS A 8 51.59 17.67 40.96
N GLY A 9 51.63 16.56 41.76
CA GLY A 9 51.28 15.24 41.22
C GLY A 9 49.79 14.89 41.10
N GLY A 10 48.91 15.62 41.78
CA GLY A 10 47.48 15.25 41.86
C GLY A 10 46.61 15.75 40.69
N TRP A 11 46.97 16.82 40.08
CA TRP A 11 46.10 17.47 39.04
C TRP A 11 46.22 16.85 37.66
N CYS A 12 47.39 16.29 37.32
CA CYS A 12 47.57 15.60 36.03
C CYS A 12 46.84 14.25 35.96
N ALA A 13 46.68 13.54 37.12
CA ALA A 13 45.97 12.27 37.15
C ALA A 13 44.46 12.42 36.93
N TRP A 14 43.86 13.50 37.41
CA TRP A 14 42.43 13.80 37.21
C TRP A 14 42.11 14.24 35.77
N ALA A 15 43.02 14.95 35.10
CA ALA A 15 42.83 15.36 33.71
C ALA A 15 42.85 14.18 32.72
N LEU A 16 43.66 13.16 32.97
CA LEU A 16 43.73 11.93 32.17
C LEU A 16 42.52 11.02 32.34
N ALA A 17 41.89 10.98 33.53
CA ALA A 17 40.68 10.19 33.77
C ALA A 17 39.43 10.75 33.10
N VAL A 18 39.33 12.07 32.92
CA VAL A 18 38.20 12.72 32.26
C VAL A 18 38.22 12.53 30.72
N LEU A 19 39.41 12.42 30.12
CA LEU A 19 39.53 12.16 28.68
C LEU A 19 39.16 10.72 28.27
N ALA A 20 39.22 9.75 29.19
CA ALA A 20 38.87 8.35 28.88
C ALA A 20 37.37 8.09 28.79
N VAL A 21 36.51 8.96 29.33
CA VAL A 21 35.02 8.81 29.28
C VAL A 21 34.41 9.42 28.04
N ALA A 22 35.11 10.32 27.33
CA ALA A 22 34.62 10.95 26.12
C ALA A 22 34.66 10.08 24.85
N GLY A 23 35.32 8.90 24.92
CA GLY A 23 35.59 8.04 23.75
C GLY A 23 34.46 7.07 23.35
N CYS A 24 33.38 6.93 24.13
CA CYS A 24 32.29 5.96 23.86
C CYS A 24 30.97 6.55 23.40
N GLN A 25 30.95 7.76 22.87
CA GLN A 25 29.80 8.20 22.07
C GLN A 25 29.94 7.64 20.65
N GLY A 26 29.76 6.32 20.53
CA GLY A 26 29.51 5.71 19.23
C GLY A 26 28.37 6.49 18.57
N LEU A 27 28.64 7.07 17.40
CA LEU A 27 27.63 7.67 16.55
C LEU A 27 26.56 6.60 16.26
N VAL A 28 25.52 6.53 17.07
CA VAL A 28 24.32 5.77 16.77
C VAL A 28 23.71 6.49 15.59
N GLN A 29 24.10 6.07 14.39
CA GLN A 29 23.51 6.60 13.17
C GLN A 29 22.03 6.25 13.21
N ALA A 30 21.17 7.28 13.27
CA ALA A 30 19.74 7.06 13.25
C ALA A 30 19.39 6.21 12.02
N PRO A 31 18.55 5.17 12.17
CA PRO A 31 18.11 4.36 11.03
C PRO A 31 17.58 5.25 9.93
N ALA A 32 18.01 5.01 8.70
CA ALA A 32 17.49 5.75 7.54
C ALA A 32 15.95 5.62 7.50
N ALA A 33 15.27 6.73 7.21
CA ALA A 33 13.82 6.71 7.09
C ALA A 33 13.38 5.74 5.98
N PRO A 34 12.33 4.93 6.18
CA PRO A 34 11.84 4.01 5.16
C PRO A 34 11.43 4.76 3.89
N ARG A 35 11.71 4.17 2.72
CA ARG A 35 11.23 4.68 1.44
C ARG A 35 9.72 4.51 1.35
N SER A 36 9.01 5.58 0.98
CA SER A 36 7.56 5.59 0.85
C SER A 36 7.14 5.57 -0.62
N TYR A 37 6.13 4.77 -0.95
CA TYR A 37 5.63 4.56 -2.30
C TYR A 37 4.12 4.80 -2.36
N ASP A 38 3.64 5.23 -3.51
CA ASP A 38 2.23 5.26 -3.89
C ASP A 38 1.97 4.40 -5.15
N LEU A 39 0.78 4.44 -5.69
CA LEU A 39 0.41 3.70 -6.90
C LEU A 39 0.80 4.43 -8.21
N GLY A 40 1.53 5.52 -8.11
CA GLY A 40 1.96 6.34 -9.24
C GLY A 40 0.83 7.14 -9.89
N ALA A 41 1.24 8.07 -10.75
CA ALA A 41 0.31 8.81 -11.60
C ALA A 41 -0.08 7.95 -12.80
N THR A 42 -1.37 7.86 -13.08
CA THR A 42 -1.87 7.32 -14.35
C THR A 42 -2.65 8.40 -15.06
N PRO A 43 -2.50 8.56 -16.37
CA PRO A 43 -3.34 9.49 -17.13
C PRO A 43 -4.80 9.05 -16.97
N ALA A 44 -5.61 9.89 -16.37
CA ALA A 44 -7.06 9.67 -16.33
C ALA A 44 -7.62 9.96 -17.73
N SER A 45 -8.06 8.93 -18.42
CA SER A 45 -8.79 9.03 -19.67
C SER A 45 -10.02 8.15 -19.58
N VAL A 46 -11.05 8.61 -18.84
CA VAL A 46 -12.24 7.79 -18.62
C VAL A 46 -13.50 8.62 -18.82
N PRO A 47 -14.43 8.13 -19.68
CA PRO A 47 -15.74 8.74 -19.75
C PRO A 47 -16.49 8.59 -18.42
N PRO A 48 -17.30 9.59 -18.02
CA PRO A 48 -18.07 9.56 -16.78
C PRO A 48 -19.03 8.37 -16.76
N SER A 49 -19.08 7.65 -15.63
CA SER A 49 -20.11 6.65 -15.41
C SER A 49 -21.40 7.32 -14.95
N ALA A 50 -22.45 7.24 -15.75
CA ALA A 50 -23.78 7.73 -15.40
C ALA A 50 -24.47 6.89 -14.29
N LEU A 51 -23.83 5.83 -13.80
CA LEU A 51 -24.41 4.91 -12.83
C LEU A 51 -23.95 5.18 -11.40
N ILE A 52 -22.71 5.62 -11.21
CA ILE A 52 -22.05 5.65 -9.89
C ILE A 52 -22.16 7.03 -9.26
N ALA A 53 -22.63 7.10 -8.02
CA ALA A 53 -22.61 8.30 -7.17
C ALA A 53 -21.30 8.44 -6.37
N GLY A 54 -20.66 7.32 -6.10
CA GLY A 54 -19.41 7.28 -5.33
C GLY A 54 -18.87 5.87 -5.17
N VAL A 55 -17.61 5.78 -4.79
CA VAL A 55 -16.90 4.53 -4.52
C VAL A 55 -16.50 4.47 -3.05
N GLN A 56 -16.61 3.29 -2.47
CA GLN A 56 -16.13 2.97 -1.13
C GLN A 56 -15.19 1.76 -1.22
N VAL A 57 -14.02 1.85 -0.59
CA VAL A 57 -13.05 0.75 -0.54
C VAL A 57 -12.91 0.28 0.90
N SER A 58 -12.95 -1.02 1.11
CA SER A 58 -12.68 -1.66 2.39
C SER A 58 -11.59 -2.71 2.23
N ALA A 59 -10.86 -2.96 3.33
CA ALA A 59 -9.81 -3.96 3.39
C ALA A 59 -9.80 -4.63 4.77
N PRO A 60 -9.38 -5.90 4.88
CA PRO A 60 -9.26 -6.60 6.15
C PRO A 60 -8.18 -5.95 7.04
N ALA A 61 -8.22 -6.27 8.33
CA ALA A 61 -7.35 -5.63 9.33
C ALA A 61 -5.86 -5.70 8.99
N TRP A 62 -5.39 -6.81 8.43
CA TRP A 62 -3.98 -6.99 8.05
C TRP A 62 -3.52 -6.16 6.85
N LEU A 63 -4.43 -5.60 6.06
CA LEU A 63 -4.16 -4.66 4.98
C LEU A 63 -4.39 -3.18 5.36
N ARG A 64 -4.83 -2.91 6.60
CA ARG A 64 -5.00 -1.53 7.13
C ARG A 64 -3.71 -0.97 7.72
N THR A 65 -2.60 -1.27 7.10
CA THR A 65 -1.26 -0.82 7.47
C THR A 65 -0.51 -0.37 6.21
N PRO A 66 0.39 0.61 6.31
CA PRO A 66 1.24 1.01 5.19
C PRO A 66 2.40 0.04 4.90
N ALA A 67 2.48 -1.10 5.57
CA ALA A 67 3.53 -2.09 5.32
C ALA A 67 3.41 -2.68 3.91
N ILE A 68 4.49 -2.69 3.13
CA ILE A 68 4.58 -3.48 1.91
C ILE A 68 4.79 -4.92 2.33
N GLN A 69 3.76 -5.75 2.09
CA GLN A 69 3.75 -7.14 2.51
C GLN A 69 4.25 -8.05 1.39
N TYR A 70 4.93 -9.11 1.78
CA TYR A 70 5.37 -10.18 0.87
C TYR A 70 5.25 -11.55 1.53
N ARG A 71 5.26 -12.63 0.72
CA ARG A 71 5.34 -14.01 1.18
C ARG A 71 6.22 -14.85 0.28
N PHE A 72 6.87 -15.84 0.87
CA PHE A 72 7.56 -16.92 0.14
C PHE A 72 6.65 -18.13 0.05
N SER A 73 5.86 -18.24 -1.02
CA SER A 73 4.83 -19.27 -1.15
C SER A 73 5.40 -20.68 -1.23
N GLN A 74 6.67 -20.85 -1.67
CA GLN A 74 7.39 -22.13 -1.66
C GLN A 74 7.84 -22.58 -0.25
N VAL A 75 7.89 -21.64 0.73
CA VAL A 75 8.28 -21.95 2.13
C VAL A 75 7.04 -22.13 3.00
N ASP A 76 6.25 -21.10 3.14
CA ASP A 76 4.92 -21.15 3.77
C ASP A 76 3.99 -20.13 3.10
N PRO A 77 2.96 -20.61 2.36
CA PRO A 77 2.04 -19.74 1.65
C PRO A 77 1.12 -18.94 2.59
N ARG A 78 1.12 -19.21 3.89
CA ARG A 78 0.31 -18.50 4.90
C ARG A 78 1.08 -17.42 5.62
N GLU A 79 2.43 -17.49 5.62
CA GLU A 79 3.25 -16.50 6.32
C GLU A 79 3.27 -15.17 5.55
N ARG A 80 2.88 -14.09 6.24
CA ARG A 80 3.00 -12.72 5.74
C ARG A 80 4.17 -12.03 6.41
N ARG A 81 5.03 -11.44 5.62
CA ARG A 81 6.18 -10.64 6.05
C ARG A 81 6.03 -9.21 5.56
N ALA A 82 6.77 -8.28 6.16
CA ALA A 82 6.81 -6.88 5.76
C ALA A 82 8.25 -6.44 5.50
N TYR A 83 8.46 -5.61 4.50
CA TYR A 83 9.73 -4.95 4.28
C TYR A 83 10.01 -3.94 5.40
N ARG A 84 11.25 -3.89 5.87
CA ARG A 84 11.67 -2.97 6.94
C ARG A 84 11.82 -1.54 6.43
N ASP A 85 12.48 -1.38 5.29
CA ASP A 85 12.96 -0.09 4.78
C ASP A 85 12.10 0.45 3.63
N HIS A 86 10.95 -0.17 3.39
CA HIS A 86 10.02 0.17 2.33
C HIS A 86 8.58 0.09 2.84
N ARG A 87 7.78 1.12 2.55
CA ARG A 87 6.36 1.16 2.93
C ARG A 87 5.53 1.87 1.89
N TRP A 88 4.25 1.66 1.92
CA TRP A 88 3.27 2.49 1.21
C TRP A 88 3.13 3.85 1.89
N ALA A 89 2.70 4.88 1.13
CA ALA A 89 2.38 6.21 1.64
C ALA A 89 1.12 6.19 2.52
N ALA A 90 0.20 5.26 2.24
CA ALA A 90 -1.01 4.99 3.01
C ALA A 90 -1.35 3.49 2.91
N PRO A 91 -2.26 2.94 3.73
CA PRO A 91 -2.76 1.57 3.56
C PRO A 91 -3.27 1.30 2.14
N PRO A 92 -3.09 0.07 1.59
CA PRO A 92 -3.48 -0.26 0.21
C PRO A 92 -4.93 0.12 -0.16
N GLY A 93 -5.88 -0.08 0.77
CA GLY A 93 -7.28 0.30 0.54
C GLY A 93 -7.49 1.79 0.34
N GLU A 94 -6.74 2.64 1.04
CA GLU A 94 -6.78 4.10 0.89
C GLU A 94 -6.13 4.54 -0.42
N LEU A 95 -5.00 3.93 -0.79
CA LEU A 95 -4.36 4.19 -2.09
C LEU A 95 -5.26 3.80 -3.26
N MET A 96 -5.95 2.66 -3.15
CA MET A 96 -6.92 2.21 -4.16
C MET A 96 -8.13 3.13 -4.22
N LEU A 97 -8.64 3.60 -3.07
CA LEU A 97 -9.74 4.57 -3.03
C LEU A 97 -9.35 5.87 -3.76
N ALA A 98 -8.20 6.44 -3.41
CA ALA A 98 -7.69 7.65 -4.05
C ALA A 98 -7.49 7.46 -5.56
N ARG A 99 -7.05 6.27 -6.00
CA ARG A 99 -6.92 5.92 -7.40
C ARG A 99 -8.28 5.84 -8.10
N LEU A 100 -9.23 5.10 -7.55
CA LEU A 100 -10.56 4.92 -8.13
C LEU A 100 -11.36 6.22 -8.16
N GLN A 101 -11.21 7.11 -7.18
CA GLN A 101 -11.83 8.43 -7.18
C GLN A 101 -11.34 9.33 -8.32
N ARG A 102 -10.10 9.15 -8.77
CA ARG A 102 -9.56 9.86 -9.94
C ARG A 102 -10.00 9.22 -11.26
N ASP A 103 -10.05 7.89 -11.29
CA ASP A 103 -10.32 7.14 -12.52
C ASP A 103 -11.82 6.99 -12.82
N LEU A 104 -12.68 7.08 -11.78
CA LEU A 104 -14.14 6.94 -11.93
C LEU A 104 -14.82 8.31 -11.79
N VAL A 105 -15.28 8.85 -12.90
CA VAL A 105 -16.09 10.07 -12.88
C VAL A 105 -17.52 9.71 -12.48
N VAL A 106 -17.99 10.32 -11.39
CA VAL A 106 -19.32 10.06 -10.82
C VAL A 106 -20.40 10.90 -11.49
N GLY A 107 -21.58 10.31 -11.72
CA GLY A 107 -22.70 11.01 -12.38
C GLY A 107 -24.06 10.40 -12.05
N GLY A 108 -24.08 9.21 -11.44
CA GLY A 108 -25.28 8.45 -11.12
C GLY A 108 -25.73 8.55 -9.67
N ARG A 109 -26.50 7.53 -9.23
CA ARG A 109 -27.05 7.41 -7.88
C ARG A 109 -26.54 6.15 -7.14
N CYS A 110 -26.08 5.12 -7.86
CA CYS A 110 -25.66 3.85 -7.27
C CYS A 110 -24.28 3.96 -6.58
N ARG A 111 -24.05 3.12 -5.58
CA ARG A 111 -22.78 3.04 -4.82
C ARG A 111 -21.98 1.85 -5.30
N LEU A 112 -20.70 2.07 -5.54
CA LEU A 112 -19.73 1.02 -5.83
C LEU A 112 -18.96 0.68 -4.56
N GLU A 113 -19.10 -0.54 -4.07
CA GLU A 113 -18.33 -1.08 -2.95
C GLU A 113 -17.22 -1.99 -3.50
N VAL A 114 -16.00 -1.75 -3.06
CA VAL A 114 -14.79 -2.49 -3.44
C VAL A 114 -14.17 -3.08 -2.18
N ASN A 115 -14.07 -4.40 -2.10
CA ASN A 115 -13.45 -5.11 -0.99
C ASN A 115 -12.11 -5.67 -1.48
N VAL A 116 -11.01 -5.23 -0.87
CA VAL A 116 -9.67 -5.76 -1.16
C VAL A 116 -9.47 -7.01 -0.33
N ASP A 117 -9.35 -8.16 -0.97
CA ASP A 117 -9.13 -9.44 -0.31
C ASP A 117 -7.66 -9.79 -0.18
N GLU A 118 -6.85 -9.41 -1.21
CA GLU A 118 -5.41 -9.64 -1.22
C GLU A 118 -4.67 -8.47 -1.87
N PHE A 119 -3.51 -8.12 -1.30
CA PHE A 119 -2.59 -7.13 -1.82
C PHE A 119 -1.19 -7.44 -1.30
N ILE A 120 -0.40 -8.21 -2.05
CA ILE A 120 0.86 -8.76 -1.58
C ILE A 120 1.83 -9.04 -2.73
N GLN A 121 3.14 -8.95 -2.45
CA GLN A 121 4.16 -9.51 -3.33
C GLN A 121 4.38 -10.99 -2.99
N GLU A 122 4.25 -11.87 -3.96
CA GLU A 122 4.43 -13.31 -3.80
C GLU A 122 5.69 -13.80 -4.49
N PHE A 123 6.48 -14.57 -3.77
CA PHE A 123 7.71 -15.21 -4.25
C PHE A 123 7.49 -16.73 -4.37
N PRO A 124 7.19 -17.28 -5.55
CA PRO A 124 7.17 -18.72 -5.79
C PRO A 124 8.58 -19.32 -5.85
N ALA A 125 9.60 -18.50 -6.15
CA ALA A 125 11.02 -18.83 -6.13
C ALA A 125 11.83 -17.61 -5.69
N ALA A 126 13.11 -17.82 -5.35
CA ALA A 126 13.98 -16.75 -4.83
C ALA A 126 14.17 -15.59 -5.82
N GLU A 127 14.28 -15.91 -7.11
CA GLU A 127 14.56 -14.96 -8.19
C GLU A 127 13.31 -14.54 -8.97
N GLU A 128 12.12 -14.95 -8.50
CA GLU A 128 10.86 -14.65 -9.18
C GLU A 128 9.84 -14.13 -8.18
N SER A 129 9.17 -13.01 -8.52
CA SER A 129 8.07 -12.51 -7.72
C SER A 129 6.97 -11.88 -8.54
N PHE A 130 5.78 -11.80 -7.96
CA PHE A 130 4.57 -11.27 -8.57
C PHE A 130 3.86 -10.32 -7.62
N GLY A 131 3.29 -9.26 -8.14
CA GLY A 131 2.26 -8.49 -7.44
C GLY A 131 0.93 -9.23 -7.56
N VAL A 132 0.34 -9.61 -6.43
CA VAL A 132 -0.96 -10.30 -6.35
C VAL A 132 -1.98 -9.37 -5.74
N VAL A 133 -3.07 -9.13 -6.49
CA VAL A 133 -4.21 -8.31 -6.05
C VAL A 133 -5.48 -9.09 -6.29
N ALA A 134 -6.30 -9.27 -5.26
CA ALA A 134 -7.64 -9.85 -5.36
C ALA A 134 -8.66 -8.88 -4.77
N VAL A 135 -9.74 -8.64 -5.52
CA VAL A 135 -10.74 -7.61 -5.20
C VAL A 135 -12.14 -8.11 -5.56
N ARG A 136 -13.11 -7.80 -4.72
CA ARG A 136 -14.54 -7.97 -5.05
C ARG A 136 -15.22 -6.62 -5.18
N ALA A 137 -15.92 -6.40 -6.27
CA ALA A 137 -16.75 -5.21 -6.48
C ALA A 137 -18.24 -5.56 -6.40
N THR A 138 -19.03 -4.68 -5.78
CA THR A 138 -20.49 -4.78 -5.68
C THR A 138 -21.09 -3.43 -6.05
N LEU A 139 -21.95 -3.41 -7.06
CA LEU A 139 -22.80 -2.26 -7.37
C LEU A 139 -24.08 -2.37 -6.55
N ARG A 140 -24.43 -1.31 -5.81
CA ARG A 140 -25.64 -1.25 -4.96
C ARG A 140 -26.56 -0.13 -5.38
N SER A 141 -27.87 -0.40 -5.30
CA SER A 141 -28.90 0.63 -5.38
C SER A 141 -28.74 1.68 -4.28
N ALA A 142 -28.98 2.93 -4.59
CA ALA A 142 -28.94 4.04 -3.64
C ALA A 142 -30.09 3.97 -2.62
N GLU A 143 -31.27 3.51 -3.03
CA GLU A 143 -32.51 3.55 -2.25
C GLU A 143 -32.64 2.34 -1.32
N GLU A 144 -32.39 1.16 -1.85
CA GLU A 144 -32.60 -0.11 -1.10
C GLU A 144 -31.33 -0.68 -0.51
N GLY A 145 -30.14 -0.17 -0.88
CA GLY A 145 -28.86 -0.75 -0.54
C GLY A 145 -28.67 -2.17 -1.08
N ALA A 146 -29.62 -2.67 -1.89
CA ALA A 146 -29.59 -4.00 -2.46
C ALA A 146 -28.45 -4.15 -3.46
N PRO A 147 -27.76 -5.32 -3.51
CA PRO A 147 -26.75 -5.58 -4.52
C PRO A 147 -27.40 -5.79 -5.88
N LEU A 148 -27.06 -4.95 -6.86
CA LEU A 148 -27.50 -5.06 -8.24
C LEU A 148 -26.59 -5.97 -9.06
N ALA A 149 -25.29 -5.91 -8.81
CA ALA A 149 -24.30 -6.75 -9.48
C ALA A 149 -23.07 -6.95 -8.61
N ARG A 150 -22.38 -8.08 -8.81
CA ARG A 150 -21.11 -8.41 -8.13
C ARG A 150 -20.13 -9.00 -9.13
N HIS A 151 -18.82 -8.70 -8.93
CA HIS A 151 -17.76 -9.31 -9.71
C HIS A 151 -16.50 -9.47 -8.84
N SER A 152 -15.71 -10.50 -9.14
CA SER A 152 -14.42 -10.73 -8.49
C SER A 152 -13.32 -10.58 -9.52
N PHE A 153 -12.28 -9.84 -9.15
CA PHE A 153 -11.09 -9.60 -9.97
C PHE A 153 -9.88 -10.19 -9.27
N ALA A 154 -9.00 -10.83 -10.02
CA ALA A 154 -7.76 -11.39 -9.50
C ALA A 154 -6.63 -11.16 -10.50
N TYR A 155 -5.54 -10.58 -10.03
CA TYR A 155 -4.38 -10.24 -10.83
C TYR A 155 -3.12 -10.85 -10.22
N ARG A 156 -2.27 -11.37 -11.09
CA ARG A 156 -0.95 -11.87 -10.75
C ARG A 156 0.03 -11.33 -11.79
N VAL A 157 0.66 -10.21 -11.47
CA VAL A 157 1.52 -9.43 -12.39
C VAL A 157 2.98 -9.68 -12.04
N PRO A 158 3.83 -10.12 -12.99
CA PRO A 158 5.24 -10.35 -12.73
C PRO A 158 5.96 -9.06 -12.33
N ALA A 159 6.75 -9.14 -11.26
CA ALA A 159 7.62 -8.05 -10.85
C ALA A 159 8.88 -7.99 -11.74
N PRO A 160 9.34 -6.80 -12.14
CA PRO A 160 10.55 -6.69 -12.96
C PRO A 160 11.83 -7.09 -12.22
N ARG A 161 11.78 -7.08 -10.89
CA ARG A 161 12.85 -7.55 -9.98
C ARG A 161 12.24 -8.18 -8.73
N PRO A 162 12.91 -9.18 -8.13
CA PRO A 162 12.44 -9.85 -6.91
C PRO A 162 12.83 -9.02 -5.65
N ASP A 163 12.47 -7.74 -5.62
CA ASP A 163 12.74 -6.81 -4.53
C ASP A 163 11.51 -5.93 -4.22
N ALA A 164 11.57 -5.10 -3.16
CA ALA A 164 10.48 -4.24 -2.78
C ALA A 164 10.06 -3.24 -3.88
N PRO A 165 10.98 -2.51 -4.56
CA PRO A 165 10.61 -1.66 -5.69
C PRO A 165 9.94 -2.41 -6.84
N GLY A 166 10.43 -3.61 -7.18
CA GLY A 166 9.81 -4.45 -8.21
C GLY A 166 8.41 -4.91 -7.83
N GLY A 167 8.20 -5.27 -6.56
CA GLY A 167 6.88 -5.59 -6.01
C GLY A 167 5.91 -4.42 -6.06
N VAL A 168 6.38 -3.21 -5.69
CA VAL A 168 5.61 -1.97 -5.80
C VAL A 168 5.14 -1.73 -7.24
N GLU A 169 6.04 -1.87 -8.21
CA GLU A 169 5.71 -1.68 -9.63
C GLU A 169 4.68 -2.71 -10.12
N ALA A 170 4.84 -3.99 -9.75
CA ALA A 170 3.91 -5.04 -10.12
C ALA A 170 2.52 -4.83 -9.51
N LEU A 171 2.44 -4.46 -8.23
CA LEU A 171 1.19 -4.14 -7.55
C LEU A 171 0.51 -2.89 -8.13
N ALA A 172 1.26 -1.85 -8.46
CA ALA A 172 0.71 -0.66 -9.12
C ALA A 172 0.14 -0.99 -10.51
N ARG A 173 0.81 -1.85 -11.28
CA ARG A 173 0.29 -2.35 -12.58
C ARG A 173 -0.98 -3.19 -12.40
N ALA A 174 -1.02 -4.06 -11.38
CA ALA A 174 -2.21 -4.86 -11.07
C ALA A 174 -3.42 -3.97 -10.73
N VAL A 175 -3.22 -2.91 -9.94
CA VAL A 175 -4.28 -1.92 -9.65
C VAL A 175 -4.69 -1.16 -10.90
N GLY A 176 -3.77 -0.84 -11.80
CA GLY A 176 -4.08 -0.22 -13.09
C GLY A 176 -4.98 -1.10 -13.97
N GLN A 177 -4.67 -2.40 -14.06
CA GLN A 177 -5.52 -3.38 -14.76
C GLN A 177 -6.90 -3.49 -14.11
N PHE A 178 -6.95 -3.60 -12.78
CA PHE A 178 -8.19 -3.60 -12.02
C PHE A 178 -9.06 -2.37 -12.32
N SER A 179 -8.47 -1.16 -12.27
CA SER A 179 -9.20 0.08 -12.53
C SER A 179 -9.83 0.09 -13.93
N SER A 180 -9.07 -0.33 -14.95
CA SER A 180 -9.55 -0.42 -16.34
C SER A 180 -10.67 -1.45 -16.53
N GLU A 181 -10.49 -2.65 -15.97
CA GLU A 181 -11.50 -3.72 -16.08
C GLU A 181 -12.76 -3.41 -15.27
N LEU A 182 -12.61 -2.77 -14.10
CA LEU A 182 -13.74 -2.31 -13.29
C LEU A 182 -14.63 -1.33 -14.07
N GLN A 183 -14.03 -0.43 -14.82
CA GLN A 183 -14.78 0.52 -15.68
C GLN A 183 -15.54 -0.21 -16.78
N GLY A 184 -14.91 -1.16 -17.45
CA GLY A 184 -15.56 -2.01 -18.45
C GLY A 184 -16.72 -2.79 -17.85
N TRP A 185 -16.51 -3.40 -16.68
CA TRP A 185 -17.57 -4.12 -15.96
C TRP A 185 -18.75 -3.22 -15.58
N VAL A 186 -18.49 -2.03 -15.00
CA VAL A 186 -19.55 -1.07 -14.66
C VAL A 186 -20.36 -0.66 -15.88
N THR A 187 -19.70 -0.42 -17.00
CA THR A 187 -20.37 -0.09 -18.27
C THR A 187 -21.25 -1.25 -18.74
N GLN A 188 -20.73 -2.47 -18.70
CA GLN A 188 -21.46 -3.66 -19.15
C GLN A 188 -22.69 -3.95 -18.29
N VAL A 189 -22.55 -3.93 -16.94
CA VAL A 189 -23.66 -4.21 -16.02
C VAL A 189 -24.71 -3.12 -16.03
N GLY A 190 -24.37 -1.92 -16.45
CA GLY A 190 -25.31 -0.81 -16.62
C GLY A 190 -26.14 -0.85 -17.92
N THR A 191 -25.89 -1.80 -18.80
CA THR A 191 -26.65 -1.94 -20.07
C THR A 191 -28.10 -2.39 -19.84
N PRO A 192 -28.41 -3.38 -19.00
CA PRO A 192 -29.79 -3.78 -18.74
C PRO A 192 -30.59 -2.70 -17.97
N PRO A 193 -31.85 -2.43 -18.39
CA PRO A 193 -32.69 -1.39 -17.77
C PRO A 193 -32.95 -1.64 -16.27
N GLU A 194 -33.02 -2.89 -15.82
CA GLU A 194 -33.21 -3.28 -14.42
C GLU A 194 -32.07 -2.84 -13.50
N ILE A 195 -30.85 -2.63 -14.05
CA ILE A 195 -29.71 -2.12 -13.31
C ILE A 195 -29.53 -0.62 -13.55
N SER A 196 -29.70 -0.15 -14.78
CA SER A 196 -29.46 1.26 -15.09
C SER A 196 -30.51 2.20 -14.50
N ARG A 197 -31.81 1.85 -14.54
CA ARG A 197 -32.89 2.69 -14.01
C ARG A 197 -32.72 3.12 -12.56
N PRO A 198 -32.46 2.21 -11.58
CA PRO A 198 -32.22 2.61 -10.19
C PRO A 198 -30.94 3.42 -9.98
N CYS A 199 -30.02 3.41 -10.96
CA CYS A 199 -28.76 4.13 -10.87
C CYS A 199 -28.76 5.50 -11.58
N GLN A 200 -29.72 5.78 -12.48
CA GLN A 200 -29.80 7.04 -13.21
C GLN A 200 -30.43 8.15 -12.35
N ARG A 201 -29.97 9.40 -12.56
CA ARG A 201 -30.66 10.58 -12.03
C ARG A 201 -31.92 10.81 -12.88
N GLN A 202 -33.05 10.94 -12.19
CA GLN A 202 -34.30 11.40 -12.80
C GLN A 202 -34.21 12.89 -13.11
#